data_641eb672c99c7d21156e2c050c265935
#
_entry.id   641eb672c99c7d21156e2c050c265935
#
_cell.length_a   1.000
_cell.length_b   1.000
_cell.length_c   1.000
_cell.angle_alpha   90.00
_cell.angle_beta   90.00
_cell.angle_gamma   90.00
#
_symmetry.space_group_name_H-M   'P 1'
#
loop_
_entity.id
_entity.type
_entity.pdbx_description
1 polymer ?
#
loop_
_entity_poly.entity_id
_entity_poly.type
_entity_poly.pdbx_seq_one_letter_code
_entity_poly.pdbx_strand_id
1 'polypeptide(L)'
;MADIFKVENPVYQDTKELLEQYDGNWVIMHSRNNKKHGLVIYYSPDGRELDKKIMELDKESDMYHDYNVRYIGKQRSINASGGLFL
;
A
#
# COMPACT_ATOMS: atom_id res chain seq x y z
N MET A 1 -1.96 -17.69 -8.55
CA MET A 1 -0.95 -16.64 -8.61
C MET A 1 -1.62 -15.28 -8.61
N ALA A 2 -1.21 -14.42 -7.70
CA ALA A 2 -1.82 -13.10 -7.60
C ALA A 2 -1.24 -12.16 -8.65
N ASP A 3 -2.08 -11.27 -9.16
CA ASP A 3 -1.65 -10.27 -10.11
C ASP A 3 -1.15 -9.03 -9.40
N ILE A 4 -0.15 -8.41 -9.98
CA ILE A 4 0.34 -7.11 -9.54
C ILE A 4 -0.08 -6.09 -10.59
N PHE A 5 -0.73 -5.03 -10.12
CA PHE A 5 -1.24 -3.99 -11.01
C PHE A 5 -0.43 -2.71 -10.83
N LYS A 6 0.03 -2.18 -11.96
CA LYS A 6 0.77 -0.92 -11.95
C LYS A 6 -0.21 0.24 -12.02
N VAL A 7 0.03 1.26 -11.19
CA VAL A 7 -0.78 2.46 -11.22
C VAL A 7 -0.20 3.40 -12.26
N GLU A 8 -1.05 3.80 -13.23
CA GLU A 8 -0.66 4.78 -14.22
C GLU A 8 -0.87 6.17 -13.64
N ASN A 9 0.07 7.06 -13.85
CA ASN A 9 -0.03 8.43 -13.39
C ASN A 9 -0.31 8.51 -11.87
N PRO A 10 0.55 7.91 -11.04
CA PRO A 10 0.31 7.95 -9.60
C PRO A 10 0.35 9.37 -9.06
N VAL A 11 -0.55 9.65 -8.13
CA VAL A 11 -0.62 10.95 -7.47
C VAL A 11 -0.80 10.72 -5.96
N TYR A 12 -0.40 11.72 -5.17
CA TYR A 12 -0.62 11.62 -3.74
C TYR A 12 -2.10 11.74 -3.42
N GLN A 13 -2.57 10.81 -2.61
CA GLN A 13 -3.97 10.73 -2.22
C GLN A 13 -4.07 10.68 -0.70
N ASP A 14 -5.18 11.20 -0.15
CA ASP A 14 -5.36 11.13 1.30
C ASP A 14 -5.88 9.74 1.68
N THR A 15 -5.97 9.50 2.98
CA THR A 15 -6.38 8.20 3.51
C THR A 15 -7.74 7.77 3.02
N LYS A 16 -8.67 8.71 2.94
CA LYS A 16 -10.03 8.39 2.50
C LYS A 16 -10.04 7.91 1.05
N GLU A 17 -9.32 8.62 0.20
CA GLU A 17 -9.24 8.25 -1.21
C GLU A 17 -8.58 6.88 -1.38
N LEU A 18 -7.52 6.61 -0.61
CA LEU A 18 -6.84 5.32 -0.67
C LEU A 18 -7.78 4.21 -0.26
N LEU A 19 -8.55 4.42 0.81
CA LEU A 19 -9.50 3.42 1.27
C LEU A 19 -10.59 3.15 0.25
N GLU A 20 -11.06 4.19 -0.42
CA GLU A 20 -12.11 4.01 -1.42
C GLU A 20 -11.60 3.27 -2.66
N GLN A 21 -10.37 3.56 -3.06
CA GLN A 21 -9.83 3.02 -4.30
C GLN A 21 -9.19 1.65 -4.15
N TYR A 22 -8.53 1.42 -3.03
CA TYR A 22 -7.72 0.21 -2.84
C TYR A 22 -8.20 -0.69 -1.70
N ASP A 23 -9.43 -0.51 -1.22
CA ASP A 23 -9.94 -1.30 -0.12
C ASP A 23 -9.77 -2.79 -0.38
N GLY A 24 -9.15 -3.49 0.56
CA GLY A 24 -8.94 -4.93 0.44
C GLY A 24 -7.68 -5.32 -0.31
N ASN A 25 -6.88 -4.34 -0.71
CA ASN A 25 -5.64 -4.61 -1.45
C ASN A 25 -4.42 -4.18 -0.67
N TRP A 26 -3.29 -4.79 -1.00
CA TRP A 26 -1.99 -4.32 -0.55
C TRP A 26 -1.45 -3.36 -1.61
N VAL A 27 -0.63 -2.42 -1.18
CA VAL A 27 -0.07 -1.41 -2.09
C VAL A 27 1.39 -1.20 -1.79
N ILE A 28 2.14 -0.79 -2.82
CA ILE A 28 3.48 -0.23 -2.64
C ILE A 28 3.31 1.27 -2.74
N MET A 29 3.63 1.98 -1.66
CA MET A 29 3.36 3.40 -1.61
C MET A 29 4.46 4.18 -0.92
N HIS A 30 4.57 5.44 -1.26
CA HIS A 30 5.43 6.41 -0.61
C HIS A 30 4.53 7.34 0.20
N SER A 31 4.91 7.60 1.45
CA SER A 31 4.15 8.51 2.31
C SER A 31 4.94 9.78 2.52
N ARG A 32 4.25 10.90 2.49
CA ARG A 32 4.86 12.17 2.83
C ARG A 32 4.93 12.32 4.34
N ASN A 33 5.66 13.33 4.79
CA ASN A 33 5.74 13.65 6.21
C ASN A 33 4.36 13.84 6.80
N ASN A 34 3.46 14.41 6.03
CA ASN A 34 2.05 14.45 6.39
C ASN A 34 1.49 13.05 6.13
N LYS A 35 1.19 12.32 7.16
CA LYS A 35 0.78 10.92 7.07
C LYS A 35 -0.54 10.71 6.35
N LYS A 36 -1.21 11.78 5.97
CA LYS A 36 -2.49 11.68 5.27
C LYS A 36 -2.36 11.53 3.78
N HIS A 37 -1.13 11.56 3.26
CA HIS A 37 -0.93 11.49 1.80
C HIS A 37 -0.02 10.33 1.46
N GLY A 38 -0.47 9.51 0.53
CA GLY A 38 0.28 8.39 0.03
C GLY A 38 0.24 8.33 -1.49
N LEU A 39 1.38 7.96 -2.08
CA LEU A 39 1.51 7.79 -3.52
C LEU A 39 1.63 6.30 -3.80
N VAL A 40 0.60 5.71 -4.40
CA VAL A 40 0.57 4.28 -4.71
C VAL A 40 1.09 4.05 -6.13
N ILE A 41 2.08 3.17 -6.28
CA ILE A 41 2.63 2.85 -7.59
C ILE A 41 2.26 1.44 -8.07
N TYR A 42 2.01 0.52 -7.14
CA TYR A 42 1.55 -0.83 -7.46
C TYR A 42 0.55 -1.28 -6.41
N TYR A 43 -0.36 -2.16 -6.80
CA TYR A 43 -1.27 -2.77 -5.84
C TYR A 43 -1.56 -4.22 -6.23
N SER A 44 -2.00 -5.01 -5.25
CA SER A 44 -2.29 -6.42 -5.45
C SER A 44 -3.12 -6.92 -4.26
N PRO A 45 -3.98 -7.90 -4.47
CA PRO A 45 -4.66 -8.55 -3.34
C PRO A 45 -3.71 -9.40 -2.49
N ASP A 46 -2.50 -9.69 -2.99
CA ASP A 46 -1.53 -10.50 -2.27
C ASP A 46 -0.28 -9.68 -1.94
N GLY A 47 -0.10 -9.39 -0.64
CA GLY A 47 1.03 -8.58 -0.20
C GLY A 47 2.39 -9.23 -0.42
N ARG A 48 2.43 -10.56 -0.46
CA ARG A 48 3.70 -11.25 -0.66
C ARG A 48 4.26 -11.00 -2.05
N GLU A 49 3.39 -10.85 -3.03
CA GLU A 49 3.84 -10.52 -4.38
C GLU A 49 4.42 -9.11 -4.43
N LEU A 50 3.82 -8.20 -3.67
CA LEU A 50 4.34 -6.84 -3.60
C LEU A 50 5.66 -6.76 -2.83
N ASP A 51 5.85 -7.62 -1.82
CA ASP A 51 7.12 -7.68 -1.12
C ASP A 51 8.26 -8.03 -2.06
N LYS A 52 8.02 -9.00 -2.94
CA LYS A 52 9.01 -9.37 -3.95
C LYS A 52 9.24 -8.22 -4.92
N LYS A 53 8.18 -7.56 -5.31
CA LYS A 53 8.26 -6.47 -6.29
C LYS A 53 9.06 -5.29 -5.73
N ILE A 54 8.82 -4.93 -4.47
CA ILE A 54 9.52 -3.79 -3.90
C ILE A 54 11.01 -4.08 -3.76
N MET A 55 11.38 -5.33 -3.51
CA MET A 55 12.78 -5.71 -3.45
C MET A 55 13.45 -5.56 -4.82
N GLU A 56 12.75 -5.92 -5.88
CA GLU A 56 13.25 -5.73 -7.23
C GLU A 56 13.45 -4.26 -7.56
N LEU A 57 12.46 -3.43 -7.20
CA LEU A 57 12.53 -2.00 -7.45
C LEU A 57 13.69 -1.36 -6.70
N ASP A 58 13.89 -1.76 -5.46
CA ASP A 58 14.95 -1.20 -4.63
C ASP A 58 16.33 -1.52 -5.20
N LYS A 59 16.47 -2.67 -5.83
CA LYS A 59 17.72 -3.05 -6.49
C LYS A 59 17.97 -2.21 -7.74
N GLU A 60 16.91 -1.79 -8.41
CA GLU A 60 17.02 -1.03 -9.65
C GLU A 60 17.32 0.44 -9.41
N SER A 61 16.80 0.99 -8.32
CA SER A 61 16.94 2.41 -8.06
C SER A 61 16.73 2.74 -6.59
N ASP A 62 17.58 3.62 -6.10
CA ASP A 62 17.46 4.08 -4.71
C ASP A 62 16.20 4.92 -4.48
N MET A 63 15.56 5.39 -5.53
CA MET A 63 14.36 6.19 -5.38
C MET A 63 13.23 5.45 -4.69
N TYR A 64 13.28 4.11 -4.71
CA TYR A 64 12.24 3.31 -4.07
C TYR A 64 12.53 3.00 -2.62
N HIS A 65 13.61 3.53 -2.09
CA HIS A 65 14.04 3.24 -0.73
C HIS A 65 13.01 3.64 0.33
N ASP A 66 12.26 4.70 0.05
CA ASP A 66 11.25 5.22 0.97
C ASP A 66 9.86 4.65 0.73
N TYR A 67 9.74 3.71 -0.20
CA TYR A 67 8.45 3.09 -0.48
C TYR A 67 8.24 1.88 0.43
N ASN A 68 7.00 1.64 0.78
CA ASN A 68 6.64 0.54 1.68
C ASN A 68 5.45 -0.23 1.15
N VAL A 69 5.38 -1.50 1.55
CA VAL A 69 4.20 -2.32 1.28
C VAL A 69 3.25 -2.16 2.45
N ARG A 70 2.00 -1.81 2.15
CA ARG A 70 0.98 -1.61 3.17
C ARG A 70 -0.34 -2.22 2.74
N TYR A 71 -1.10 -2.67 3.73
CA TYR A 71 -2.46 -3.13 3.48
C TYR A 71 -3.42 -1.95 3.59
N ILE A 72 -4.31 -1.83 2.61
CA ILE A 72 -5.34 -0.80 2.62
C ILE A 72 -6.67 -1.49 2.83
N GLY A 73 -7.33 -1.21 3.93
CA GLY A 73 -8.61 -1.82 4.21
C GLY A 73 -9.35 -1.02 5.25
N LYS A 74 -10.67 -1.02 5.13
CA LYS A 74 -11.51 -0.39 6.12
C LYS A 74 -11.41 -1.16 7.42
N GLN A 75 -11.42 -0.45 8.54
CA GLN A 75 -11.31 -1.03 9.85
C GLN A 75 -12.50 -1.94 10.12
N ARG A 76 -12.15 -3.12 10.60
CA ARG A 76 -13.14 -4.05 11.11
C ARG A 76 -12.94 -4.19 12.58
N SER A 77 -13.25 -4.36 13.06
CA SER A 77 -12.92 -4.51 14.13
C SER A 77 -12.50 -5.37 14.76
N ILE A 78 -12.12 -5.11 14.47
CA ILE A 78 -11.77 -5.49 14.90
C ILE A 78 -11.54 -5.89 15.57
N ASN A 79 -11.76 -6.11 15.37
CA ASN A 79 -11.48 -6.30 15.88
C ASN A 79 -11.33 -6.46 16.53
N ALA A 80 -11.49 -6.76 16.64
CA ALA A 80 -11.36 -6.66 17.15
C ALA A 80 -10.87 -6.69 17.76
N SER A 81 -11.03 -6.94 17.81
CA SER A 81 -10.56 -6.63 18.34
C SER A 81 -10.01 -6.42 18.73
N GLY A 82 -10.12 -6.72 18.91
CA GLY A 82 -9.75 -6.26 19.19
C GLY A 82 -9.13 -6.09 19.49
N GLY A 83 -9.27 -6.37 19.54
CA GLY A 83 -8.94 -5.96 19.74
C GLY A 83 -8.20 -5.88 19.95
N LEU A 84 -8.30 -6.24 19.82
CA LEU A 84 -7.74 -5.89 19.89
C LEU A 84 -7.02 -5.48 20.25
N PHE A 85 -7.13 -5.58 20.37
CA PHE A 85 -6.70 -4.92 20.56
C PHE A 85 -6.45 -4.39 21.11
N LEU A 86 -6.67 -4.69 21.36
CA LEU A 86 -6.76 -4.06 21.58
C LEU A 86 -6.48 -3.67 21.80
#